data_b965bc04430ae874650cb3319006ec16
#
_entry.id   b965bc04430ae874650cb3319006ec16
#
_cell.length_a   1.000
_cell.length_b   1.000
_cell.length_c   1.000
_cell.angle_alpha   90.00
_cell.angle_beta   90.00
_cell.angle_gamma   90.00
#
_symmetry.space_group_name_H-M   'P 1'
#
loop_
_entity.id
_entity.type
_entity.pdbx_description
1 polymer ?
#
loop_
_entity_poly.entity_id
_entity_poly.type
_entity_poly.pdbx_seq_one_letter_code
_entity_poly.pdbx_strand_id
1 'polypeptide(L)'
;MNTIHHLSQYALQELKDSYSEHEIECICKIIYMDVLHYTNIDIHLRKNEILDESFINKFIGIVRLLKSGSPIQYILGETEFAGLRFKLSPSTLIPRPETEELVRWVGEWLKPGNRLLDVGSGSGCIGISLAR
;
A
#
# COMPACT_ATOMS: atom_id res chain seq x y z
N MET A 1 0.78 -11.77 22.30
CA MET A 1 0.74 -10.75 21.24
C MET A 1 0.32 -11.45 19.94
N ASN A 2 -0.96 -11.81 19.82
CA ASN A 2 -1.43 -12.72 18.76
C ASN A 2 -2.80 -12.35 18.15
N THR A 3 -3.25 -11.09 18.32
CA THR A 3 -4.47 -10.59 17.70
C THR A 3 -4.20 -9.31 16.92
N ILE A 4 -5.10 -8.92 16.00
CA ILE A 4 -5.04 -7.64 15.27
C ILE A 4 -4.88 -6.47 16.24
N HIS A 5 -5.66 -6.45 17.32
CA HIS A 5 -5.58 -5.41 18.33
C HIS A 5 -4.17 -5.29 18.94
N HIS A 6 -3.60 -6.42 19.36
CA HIS A 6 -2.26 -6.42 19.95
C HIS A 6 -1.17 -6.01 18.95
N LEU A 7 -1.26 -6.45 17.69
CA LEU A 7 -0.29 -6.08 16.66
C LEU A 7 -0.38 -4.61 16.30
N SER A 8 -1.58 -4.03 16.25
CA SER A 8 -1.76 -2.59 16.03
C SER A 8 -1.19 -1.77 17.17
N GLN A 9 -1.37 -2.20 18.43
CA GLN A 9 -0.74 -1.56 19.58
C GLN A 9 0.79 -1.64 19.56
N TYR A 10 1.31 -2.80 19.16
CA TYR A 10 2.75 -2.97 18.95
C TYR A 10 3.30 -2.01 17.88
N ALA A 11 2.64 -1.92 16.72
CA ALA A 11 3.04 -1.00 15.66
C ALA A 11 3.01 0.46 16.14
N LEU A 12 1.97 0.84 16.91
CA LEU A 12 1.86 2.18 17.47
C LEU A 12 3.06 2.51 18.39
N GLN A 13 3.43 1.59 19.26
CA GLN A 13 4.58 1.80 20.15
C GLN A 13 5.90 1.91 19.42
N GLU A 14 6.12 1.07 18.39
CA GLU A 14 7.38 1.02 17.64
C GLU A 14 7.57 2.16 16.65
N LEU A 15 6.47 2.72 16.09
CA LEU A 15 6.52 3.68 14.99
C LEU A 15 6.16 5.12 15.40
N LYS A 16 5.68 5.37 16.61
CA LYS A 16 5.18 6.68 17.09
C LYS A 16 6.18 7.84 16.94
N ASP A 17 7.48 7.55 16.92
CA ASP A 17 8.52 8.57 16.78
C ASP A 17 8.76 8.99 15.32
N SER A 18 8.25 8.22 14.36
CA SER A 18 8.47 8.43 12.92
C SER A 18 7.18 8.69 12.13
N TYR A 19 6.02 8.28 12.66
CA TYR A 19 4.72 8.37 12.00
C TYR A 19 3.67 8.87 12.97
N SER A 20 2.69 9.60 12.47
CA SER A 20 1.48 9.95 13.25
C SER A 20 0.63 8.71 13.55
N GLU A 21 -0.20 8.77 14.58
CA GLU A 21 -1.11 7.67 14.93
C GLU A 21 -2.02 7.28 13.77
N HIS A 22 -2.56 8.25 13.06
CA HIS A 22 -3.39 8.01 11.87
C HIS A 22 -2.63 7.29 10.73
N GLU A 23 -1.37 7.67 10.48
CA GLU A 23 -0.54 7.00 9.47
C GLU A 23 -0.26 5.55 9.88
N ILE A 24 0.03 5.28 11.15
CA ILE A 24 0.25 3.93 11.67
C ILE A 24 -1.01 3.08 11.51
N GLU A 25 -2.19 3.62 11.79
CA GLU A 25 -3.45 2.92 11.55
C GLU A 25 -3.66 2.57 10.07
N CYS A 26 -3.38 3.52 9.17
CA CYS A 26 -3.46 3.28 7.73
C CYS A 26 -2.46 2.20 7.27
N ILE A 27 -1.22 2.25 7.75
CA ILE A 27 -0.19 1.25 7.47
C ILE A 27 -0.65 -0.14 7.96
N CYS A 28 -1.14 -0.26 9.18
CA CYS A 28 -1.66 -1.52 9.71
C CYS A 28 -2.78 -2.09 8.84
N LYS A 29 -3.74 -1.24 8.43
CA LYS A 29 -4.82 -1.66 7.52
C LYS A 29 -4.28 -2.20 6.20
N ILE A 30 -3.31 -1.50 5.58
CA ILE A 30 -2.68 -1.95 4.34
C ILE A 30 -2.06 -3.35 4.54
N ILE A 31 -1.33 -3.57 5.63
CA ILE A 31 -0.70 -4.88 5.92
C ILE A 31 -1.76 -5.98 6.08
N TYR A 32 -2.84 -5.72 6.82
CA TYR A 32 -3.91 -6.72 7.00
C TYR A 32 -4.64 -7.02 5.69
N MET A 33 -4.93 -5.99 4.89
CA MET A 33 -5.59 -6.17 3.59
C MET A 33 -4.70 -6.90 2.60
N ASP A 34 -3.42 -6.58 2.54
CA ASP A 34 -2.48 -7.17 1.58
C ASP A 34 -2.09 -8.60 1.94
N VAL A 35 -1.76 -8.86 3.20
CA VAL A 35 -1.21 -10.16 3.64
C VAL A 35 -2.27 -11.16 4.06
N LEU A 36 -3.35 -10.71 4.73
CA LEU A 36 -4.45 -11.58 5.17
C LEU A 36 -5.63 -11.57 4.19
N HIS A 37 -5.61 -10.69 3.19
CA HIS A 37 -6.73 -10.45 2.27
C HIS A 37 -8.03 -10.08 3.00
N TYR A 38 -7.91 -9.39 4.13
CA TYR A 38 -9.04 -8.92 4.92
C TYR A 38 -9.62 -7.64 4.31
N THR A 39 -10.95 -7.52 4.38
CA THR A 39 -11.64 -6.27 4.11
C THR A 39 -11.60 -5.36 5.35
N ASN A 40 -11.97 -4.09 5.20
CA ASN A 40 -12.13 -3.18 6.35
C ASN A 40 -13.12 -3.72 7.38
N ILE A 41 -14.16 -4.43 6.94
CA ILE A 41 -15.16 -5.06 7.81
C ILE A 41 -14.52 -6.21 8.59
N ASP A 42 -13.74 -7.08 7.92
CA ASP A 42 -13.04 -8.19 8.56
C ASP A 42 -12.09 -7.70 9.66
N ILE A 43 -11.32 -6.64 9.41
CA ILE A 43 -10.40 -6.06 10.40
C ILE A 43 -11.15 -5.63 11.67
N HIS A 44 -12.34 -5.07 11.53
CA HIS A 44 -13.16 -4.67 12.66
C HIS A 44 -13.78 -5.85 13.41
N LEU A 45 -14.37 -6.79 12.69
CA LEU A 45 -15.05 -7.94 13.27
C LEU A 45 -14.08 -8.93 13.92
N ARG A 46 -12.89 -9.10 13.33
CA ARG A 46 -11.89 -10.08 13.76
C ARG A 46 -10.76 -9.51 14.62
N LYS A 47 -10.94 -8.31 15.18
CA LYS A 47 -9.89 -7.62 15.95
C LYS A 47 -9.30 -8.44 17.12
N ASN A 48 -10.07 -9.38 17.68
CA ASN A 48 -9.67 -10.24 18.78
C ASN A 48 -9.41 -11.70 18.36
N GLU A 49 -9.48 -12.00 17.06
CA GLU A 49 -9.15 -13.32 16.52
C GLU A 49 -7.67 -13.60 16.69
N ILE A 50 -7.34 -14.84 17.06
CA ILE A 50 -5.96 -15.31 17.18
C ILE A 50 -5.39 -15.50 15.78
N LEU A 51 -4.31 -14.81 15.51
CA LEU A 51 -3.61 -14.83 14.23
C LEU A 51 -2.52 -15.93 14.21
N ASP A 52 -2.25 -16.41 13.02
CA ASP A 52 -1.19 -17.38 12.79
C ASP A 52 0.20 -16.79 13.11
N GLU A 53 1.09 -17.63 13.66
CA GLU A 53 2.44 -17.24 14.06
C GLU A 53 3.28 -16.75 12.86
N SER A 54 3.10 -17.36 11.70
CA SER A 54 3.76 -16.96 10.46
C SER A 54 3.41 -15.51 10.08
N PHE A 55 2.12 -15.15 10.18
CA PHE A 55 1.67 -13.79 9.95
C PHE A 55 2.23 -12.82 11.00
N ILE A 56 2.21 -13.18 12.28
CA ILE A 56 2.75 -12.36 13.37
C ILE A 56 4.22 -12.02 13.11
N ASN A 57 5.03 -13.03 12.76
CA ASN A 57 6.44 -12.84 12.45
C ASN A 57 6.66 -11.94 11.22
N LYS A 58 5.84 -12.11 10.18
CA LYS A 58 5.85 -11.25 8.99
C LYS A 58 5.50 -9.79 9.34
N PHE A 59 4.45 -9.58 10.14
CA PHE A 59 4.02 -8.26 10.58
C PHE A 59 5.13 -7.54 11.37
N ILE A 60 5.76 -8.23 12.33
CA ILE A 60 6.87 -7.70 13.11
C ILE A 60 8.05 -7.33 12.19
N GLY A 61 8.36 -8.17 11.21
CA GLY A 61 9.38 -7.90 10.19
C GLY A 61 9.10 -6.62 9.40
N ILE A 62 7.85 -6.44 8.96
CA ILE A 62 7.40 -5.23 8.25
C ILE A 62 7.56 -3.99 9.14
N VAL A 63 7.11 -4.04 10.39
CA VAL A 63 7.24 -2.92 11.34
C VAL A 63 8.71 -2.53 11.57
N ARG A 64 9.62 -3.49 11.64
CA ARG A 64 11.07 -3.21 11.74
C ARG A 64 11.61 -2.49 10.50
N LEU A 65 11.20 -2.90 9.30
CA LEU A 65 11.61 -2.24 8.06
C LEU A 65 11.05 -0.82 7.96
N LEU A 66 9.79 -0.61 8.36
CA LEU A 66 9.20 0.73 8.45
C LEU A 66 9.97 1.63 9.42
N LYS A 67 10.34 1.11 10.59
CA LYS A 67 11.14 1.81 11.59
C LYS A 67 12.52 2.21 11.05
N SER A 68 13.09 1.43 10.13
CA SER A 68 14.34 1.76 9.43
C SER A 68 14.18 2.78 8.31
N GLY A 69 12.96 3.28 8.06
CA GLY A 69 12.66 4.30 7.04
C GLY A 69 12.27 3.74 5.67
N SER A 70 12.09 2.42 5.54
CA SER A 70 11.64 1.84 4.26
C SER A 70 10.15 2.10 4.04
N PRO A 71 9.73 2.68 2.90
CA PRO A 71 8.31 2.86 2.58
C PRO A 71 7.55 1.55 2.51
N ILE A 72 6.30 1.55 3.00
CA ILE A 72 5.45 0.33 3.01
C ILE A 72 5.28 -0.28 1.61
N GLN A 73 5.16 0.54 0.56
CA GLN A 73 5.01 0.09 -0.81
C GLN A 73 6.23 -0.71 -1.31
N TYR A 74 7.44 -0.33 -0.91
CA TYR A 74 8.64 -1.10 -1.26
C TYR A 74 8.75 -2.39 -0.43
N ILE A 75 8.30 -2.38 0.81
CA ILE A 75 8.30 -3.56 1.68
C ILE A 75 7.33 -4.61 1.15
N LEU A 76 6.13 -4.20 0.71
CA LEU A 76 5.13 -5.09 0.11
C LEU A 76 5.44 -5.43 -1.36
N GLY A 77 6.24 -4.60 -2.04
CA GLY A 77 6.63 -4.78 -3.44
C GLY A 77 5.55 -4.38 -4.44
N GLU A 78 4.48 -3.72 -3.98
CA GLU A 78 3.38 -3.29 -4.84
C GLU A 78 2.61 -2.10 -4.26
N THR A 79 1.84 -1.44 -5.11
CA THR A 79 0.93 -0.36 -4.73
C THR A 79 -0.32 -0.39 -5.60
N GLU A 80 -1.40 0.20 -5.09
CA GLU A 80 -2.59 0.51 -5.88
C GLU A 80 -2.46 1.92 -6.48
N PHE A 81 -2.89 2.06 -7.73
CA PHE A 81 -2.94 3.34 -8.44
C PHE A 81 -4.04 3.29 -9.50
N ALA A 82 -4.94 4.27 -9.50
CA ALA A 82 -6.09 4.34 -10.41
C ALA A 82 -6.92 3.04 -10.48
N GLY A 83 -7.07 2.34 -9.34
CA GLY A 83 -7.80 1.09 -9.23
C GLY A 83 -7.09 -0.14 -9.81
N LEU A 84 -5.79 -0.03 -10.12
CA LEU A 84 -4.94 -1.12 -10.60
C LEU A 84 -3.79 -1.37 -9.62
N ARG A 85 -3.32 -2.63 -9.54
CA ARG A 85 -2.13 -2.99 -8.75
C ARG A 85 -0.89 -2.97 -9.62
N PHE A 86 0.16 -2.29 -9.15
CA PHE A 86 1.45 -2.17 -9.83
C PHE A 86 2.55 -2.72 -8.94
N LYS A 87 3.41 -3.56 -9.53
CA LYS A 87 4.62 -4.02 -8.85
C LYS A 87 5.62 -2.88 -8.74
N LEU A 88 6.26 -2.79 -7.58
CA LEU A 88 7.28 -1.79 -7.28
C LEU A 88 8.57 -2.44 -6.82
N SER A 89 9.67 -1.76 -7.10
CA SER A 89 10.98 -2.04 -6.54
C SER A 89 11.60 -0.74 -6.01
N PRO A 90 12.64 -0.78 -5.18
CA PRO A 90 13.35 0.42 -4.73
C PRO A 90 13.91 1.30 -5.87
N SER A 91 14.04 0.74 -7.08
CA SER A 91 14.47 1.48 -8.28
C SER A 91 13.33 2.19 -9.01
N THR A 92 12.09 2.03 -8.55
CA THR A 92 10.89 2.56 -9.21
C THR A 92 10.26 3.62 -8.30
N LEU A 93 9.93 4.79 -8.85
CA LEU A 93 9.22 5.82 -8.08
C LEU A 93 7.84 5.31 -7.65
N ILE A 94 7.51 5.48 -6.36
CA ILE A 94 6.16 5.18 -5.85
C ILE A 94 5.18 6.17 -6.49
N PRO A 95 4.13 5.69 -7.19
CA PRO A 95 3.10 6.56 -7.75
C PRO A 95 2.47 7.45 -6.69
N ARG A 96 2.29 8.72 -7.01
CA ARG A 96 1.68 9.69 -6.09
C ARG A 96 0.17 9.78 -6.34
N PRO A 97 -0.65 9.97 -5.29
CA PRO A 97 -2.11 10.09 -5.43
C PRO A 97 -2.53 11.22 -6.38
N GLU A 98 -1.79 12.34 -6.37
CA GLU A 98 -2.05 13.49 -7.26
C GLU A 98 -1.91 13.12 -8.74
N THR A 99 -1.11 12.12 -9.06
CA THR A 99 -0.93 11.62 -10.43
C THR A 99 -2.18 10.89 -10.94
N GLU A 100 -3.04 10.38 -10.07
CA GLU A 100 -4.35 9.81 -10.47
C GLU A 100 -5.27 10.88 -11.06
N GLU A 101 -5.20 12.12 -10.58
CA GLU A 101 -5.94 13.24 -11.15
C GLU A 101 -5.48 13.53 -12.58
N LEU A 102 -4.17 13.49 -12.84
CA LEU A 102 -3.62 13.61 -14.18
C LEU A 102 -4.15 12.51 -15.11
N VAL A 103 -4.14 11.25 -14.66
CA VAL A 103 -4.68 10.13 -15.44
C VAL A 103 -6.15 10.34 -15.78
N ARG A 104 -6.95 10.76 -14.81
CA ARG A 104 -8.38 11.05 -15.03
C ARG A 104 -8.56 12.17 -16.04
N TRP A 105 -7.85 13.27 -15.86
CA TRP A 105 -7.93 14.42 -16.77
C TRP A 105 -7.50 14.07 -18.20
N VAL A 106 -6.36 13.40 -18.38
CA VAL A 106 -5.90 12.96 -19.71
C VAL A 106 -6.89 11.99 -20.34
N GLY A 107 -7.48 11.07 -19.54
CA GLY A 107 -8.48 10.12 -19.99
C GLY A 107 -9.72 10.77 -20.63
N GLU A 108 -10.11 11.96 -20.15
CA GLU A 108 -11.24 12.74 -20.75
C GLU A 108 -10.95 13.22 -22.18
N TRP A 109 -9.68 13.36 -22.55
CA TRP A 109 -9.25 13.84 -23.86
C TRP A 109 -8.92 12.69 -24.84
N LEU A 110 -8.65 11.49 -24.32
CA LEU A 110 -8.29 10.35 -25.16
C LEU A 110 -9.51 9.79 -25.90
N LYS A 111 -9.28 9.48 -27.19
CA LYS A 111 -10.28 8.86 -28.06
C LYS A 111 -9.75 7.51 -28.57
N PRO A 112 -10.62 6.56 -28.92
CA PRO A 112 -10.19 5.34 -29.59
C PRO A 112 -9.30 5.63 -30.78
N GLY A 113 -8.16 4.93 -30.87
CA GLY A 113 -7.15 5.14 -31.92
C GLY A 113 -6.11 6.21 -31.63
N ASN A 114 -6.21 6.97 -30.52
CA ASN A 114 -5.12 7.85 -30.11
C ASN A 114 -3.88 7.03 -29.73
N ARG A 115 -2.72 7.62 -29.93
CA ARG A 115 -1.43 7.07 -29.52
C ARG A 115 -0.91 7.88 -28.35
N LEU A 116 -0.47 7.21 -27.30
CA LEU A 116 0.12 7.79 -26.10
C LEU A 116 1.59 7.41 -26.02
N LEU A 117 2.44 8.36 -25.65
CA LEU A 117 3.84 8.11 -25.29
C LEU A 117 4.04 8.54 -23.83
N ASP A 118 4.41 7.59 -22.97
CA ASP A 118 4.76 7.82 -21.58
C ASP A 118 6.29 7.84 -21.43
N VAL A 119 6.87 9.04 -21.28
CA VAL A 119 8.31 9.25 -21.16
C VAL A 119 8.71 9.27 -19.68
N GLY A 120 9.65 8.40 -19.29
CA GLY A 120 10.01 8.22 -17.89
C GLY A 120 8.95 7.43 -17.13
N SER A 121 8.39 6.40 -17.74
CA SER A 121 7.19 5.66 -17.30
C SER A 121 7.27 5.06 -15.89
N GLY A 122 8.47 4.87 -15.31
CA GLY A 122 8.64 4.30 -13.98
C GLY A 122 7.98 2.92 -13.85
N SER A 123 6.95 2.81 -13.01
CA SER A 123 6.13 1.59 -12.89
C SER A 123 5.20 1.35 -14.07
N GLY A 124 5.10 2.30 -15.00
CA GLY A 124 4.13 2.27 -16.09
C GLY A 124 2.70 2.68 -15.65
N CYS A 125 2.53 3.17 -14.43
CA CYS A 125 1.21 3.41 -13.85
C CYS A 125 0.34 4.39 -14.66
N ILE A 126 0.93 5.43 -15.26
CA ILE A 126 0.20 6.41 -16.08
C ILE A 126 -0.24 5.74 -17.39
N GLY A 127 0.72 5.24 -18.18
CA GLY A 127 0.46 4.66 -19.50
C GLY A 127 -0.49 3.48 -19.44
N ILE A 128 -0.30 2.57 -18.49
CA ILE A 128 -1.16 1.38 -18.32
C ILE A 128 -2.58 1.78 -17.88
N SER A 129 -2.72 2.73 -16.96
CA SER A 129 -4.04 3.20 -16.53
C SER A 129 -4.82 3.91 -17.63
N LEU A 130 -4.13 4.61 -18.53
CA LEU A 130 -4.74 5.27 -19.68
C LEU A 130 -5.05 4.32 -20.86
N ALA A 131 -4.40 3.16 -20.93
CA ALA A 131 -4.64 2.15 -21.96
C ALA A 131 -5.84 1.25 -21.66
N ARG A 132 -6.44 1.34 -20.48
CA ARG A 132 -7.61 0.56 -20.04
C ARG A 132 -8.91 1.22 -20.48
#